data_96c9448a2e76970bbd69dedb6340dcad
#
_entry.id   96c9448a2e76970bbd69dedb6340dcad
#
_cell.length_a   1.000
_cell.length_b   1.000
_cell.length_c   1.000
_cell.angle_alpha   90.00
_cell.angle_beta   90.00
_cell.angle_gamma   90.00
#
_symmetry.space_group_name_H-M   'P 1'
#
loop_
_entity.id
_entity.type
_entity.pdbx_description
1 polymer ?
#
loop_
_entity_poly.entity_id
_entity_poly.type
_entity_poly.pdbx_seq_one_letter_code
_entity_poly.pdbx_strand_id
1 'polypeptide(L)'
;MERGTGWNISFAGCGFTSIYYVGACSCFLEQAPHLVQGASKISGASSGSVIAAVLTIGMPLERYCKNLMSMAREARKRKLGPLHPSFNLLKMVRDSMEHDLPADAHLRASGRLCVSLTRVSDGKNVLVSEFDSKEELIQRYVDGALSNNMPHFDLKNTIIVCPFSGESDVCPRESTLNFHEYHQNNASIQFNTNNLHRVIMSFLPPEPEVMAEMCQNGYMDALRFLREN
;
A
#
# COMPACT_ATOMS: atom_id res chain seq x y z
N MET A 1 10.18 32.82 0.53
CA MET A 1 9.95 31.41 0.18
C MET A 1 9.73 30.65 1.49
N GLU A 2 8.48 30.51 1.91
CA GLU A 2 8.10 29.74 3.08
C GLU A 2 8.34 28.27 2.76
N ARG A 3 9.17 27.61 3.57
CA ARG A 3 9.39 26.17 3.47
C ARG A 3 8.10 25.50 3.93
N GLY A 4 7.40 24.85 3.00
CA GLY A 4 6.18 24.14 3.29
C GLY A 4 6.39 23.12 4.42
N THR A 5 5.63 23.31 5.48
CA THR A 5 5.53 22.40 6.63
C THR A 5 4.68 21.16 6.32
N GLY A 6 4.57 20.80 5.04
CA GLY A 6 3.76 19.68 4.60
C GLY A 6 4.43 18.33 4.92
N TRP A 7 3.61 17.36 5.30
CA TRP A 7 4.02 15.96 5.43
C TRP A 7 3.49 15.13 4.27
N ASN A 8 4.01 13.92 4.16
CA ASN A 8 3.62 12.95 3.14
C ASN A 8 3.27 11.63 3.81
N ILE A 9 2.54 10.78 3.10
CA ILE A 9 2.25 9.41 3.53
C ILE A 9 2.73 8.46 2.45
N SER A 10 3.43 7.39 2.84
CA SER A 10 3.96 6.39 1.92
C SER A 10 3.57 4.98 2.33
N PHE A 11 3.09 4.17 1.37
CA PHE A 11 2.68 2.79 1.55
C PHE A 11 3.61 1.85 0.79
N ALA A 12 4.22 0.89 1.48
CA ALA A 12 5.05 -0.13 0.86
C ALA A 12 4.23 -1.11 0.00
N GLY A 13 4.88 -1.75 -0.97
CA GLY A 13 4.29 -2.85 -1.71
C GLY A 13 4.25 -4.12 -0.86
N CYS A 14 3.09 -4.78 -0.75
CA CYS A 14 2.91 -5.93 0.13
C CYS A 14 1.84 -6.95 -0.32
N GLY A 15 1.37 -6.89 -1.55
CA GLY A 15 0.41 -7.85 -2.09
C GLY A 15 -0.86 -8.00 -1.24
N PHE A 16 -1.24 -9.24 -0.89
CA PHE A 16 -2.45 -9.52 -0.11
C PHE A 16 -2.39 -9.03 1.34
N THR A 17 -1.19 -8.83 1.92
CA THR A 17 -1.06 -8.27 3.26
C THR A 17 -1.44 -6.80 3.34
N SER A 18 -1.79 -6.17 2.20
CA SER A 18 -2.32 -4.80 2.14
C SER A 18 -3.67 -4.61 2.87
N ILE A 19 -4.30 -5.69 3.31
CA ILE A 19 -5.43 -5.63 4.26
C ILE A 19 -5.05 -4.89 5.56
N TYR A 20 -3.79 -4.92 5.97
CA TYR A 20 -3.23 -4.15 7.06
C TYR A 20 -3.47 -2.64 6.87
N TYR A 21 -3.35 -2.16 5.63
CA TYR A 21 -3.58 -0.75 5.31
C TYR A 21 -5.03 -0.31 5.51
N VAL A 22 -5.99 -1.23 5.33
CA VAL A 22 -7.39 -0.92 5.63
C VAL A 22 -7.54 -0.51 7.09
N GLY A 23 -6.93 -1.28 8.00
CA GLY A 23 -6.93 -0.96 9.43
C GLY A 23 -6.22 0.35 9.74
N ALA A 24 -4.98 0.52 9.25
CA ALA A 24 -4.21 1.74 9.49
C ALA A 24 -4.90 2.99 8.96
N CYS A 25 -5.45 2.93 7.73
CA CYS A 25 -6.18 4.05 7.13
C CYS A 25 -7.51 4.32 7.83
N SER A 26 -8.23 3.29 8.30
CA SER A 26 -9.44 3.49 9.13
C SER A 26 -9.09 4.26 10.39
N CYS A 27 -8.02 3.88 11.09
CA CYS A 27 -7.55 4.61 12.27
C CYS A 27 -7.21 6.08 11.95
N PHE A 28 -6.48 6.34 10.87
CA PHE A 28 -6.15 7.71 10.48
C PHE A 28 -7.40 8.54 10.15
N LEU A 29 -8.36 7.98 9.40
CA LEU A 29 -9.59 8.69 9.03
C LEU A 29 -10.51 8.94 10.23
N GLU A 30 -10.54 8.04 11.21
CA GLU A 30 -11.35 8.15 12.41
C GLU A 30 -10.74 9.06 13.46
N GLN A 31 -9.45 8.90 13.75
CA GLN A 31 -8.78 9.53 14.90
C GLN A 31 -8.03 10.82 14.53
N ALA A 32 -7.52 10.90 13.30
CA ALA A 32 -6.71 12.01 12.83
C ALA A 32 -6.92 12.32 11.33
N PRO A 33 -8.16 12.64 10.90
CA PRO A 33 -8.47 12.84 9.48
C PRO A 33 -7.63 13.95 8.83
N HIS A 34 -7.16 14.91 9.61
CA HIS A 34 -6.28 15.99 9.16
C HIS A 34 -4.95 15.46 8.62
N LEU A 35 -4.45 14.31 9.10
CA LEU A 35 -3.23 13.70 8.57
C LEU A 35 -3.39 13.29 7.11
N VAL A 36 -4.52 12.68 6.76
CA VAL A 36 -4.80 12.28 5.39
C VAL A 36 -5.14 13.49 4.53
N GLN A 37 -6.00 14.40 5.02
CA GLN A 37 -6.46 15.58 4.27
C GLN A 37 -5.32 16.57 4.00
N GLY A 38 -4.44 16.79 4.98
CA GLY A 38 -3.33 17.74 4.92
C GLY A 38 -2.06 17.17 4.30
N ALA A 39 -2.00 15.88 3.96
CA ALA A 39 -0.85 15.30 3.31
C ALA A 39 -0.61 15.94 1.93
N SER A 40 0.61 16.44 1.70
CA SER A 40 1.01 17.06 0.43
C SER A 40 1.07 16.04 -0.68
N LYS A 41 1.60 14.86 -0.39
CA LYS A 41 1.66 13.71 -1.30
C LYS A 41 1.25 12.45 -0.54
N ILE A 42 0.51 11.58 -1.22
CA ILE A 42 0.22 10.21 -0.76
C ILE A 42 0.77 9.27 -1.81
N SER A 43 1.64 8.38 -1.41
CA SER A 43 2.45 7.61 -2.32
C SER A 43 2.41 6.12 -2.01
N GLY A 44 2.71 5.31 -3.00
CA GLY A 44 2.79 3.87 -2.80
C GLY A 44 3.42 3.12 -3.96
N ALA A 45 3.80 1.87 -3.68
CA ALA A 45 4.25 0.90 -4.68
C ALA A 45 3.30 -0.32 -4.69
N SER A 46 3.06 -0.92 -5.84
CA SER A 46 2.23 -2.11 -5.96
C SER A 46 0.87 -1.94 -5.25
N SER A 47 0.46 -2.87 -4.37
CA SER A 47 -0.76 -2.76 -3.56
C SER A 47 -0.81 -1.47 -2.70
N GLY A 48 0.35 -0.93 -2.30
CA GLY A 48 0.44 0.35 -1.60
C GLY A 48 0.02 1.54 -2.47
N SER A 49 0.22 1.49 -3.78
CA SER A 49 -0.26 2.53 -4.68
C SER A 49 -1.79 2.52 -4.81
N VAL A 50 -2.41 1.35 -4.72
CA VAL A 50 -3.89 1.23 -4.78
C VAL A 50 -4.52 1.88 -3.54
N ILE A 51 -4.00 1.60 -2.34
CA ILE A 51 -4.53 2.25 -1.12
C ILE A 51 -4.23 3.76 -1.09
N ALA A 52 -3.07 4.19 -1.60
CA ALA A 52 -2.74 5.60 -1.75
C ALA A 52 -3.77 6.33 -2.64
N ALA A 53 -4.21 5.70 -3.73
CA ALA A 53 -5.25 6.23 -4.59
C ALA A 53 -6.62 6.28 -3.91
N VAL A 54 -6.99 5.21 -3.22
CA VAL A 54 -8.26 5.16 -2.46
C VAL A 54 -8.34 6.37 -1.52
N LEU A 55 -7.28 6.66 -0.77
CA LEU A 55 -7.21 7.82 0.11
C LEU A 55 -7.23 9.15 -0.63
N THR A 56 -6.44 9.26 -1.70
CA THR A 56 -6.29 10.52 -2.46
C THR A 56 -7.59 10.91 -3.18
N ILE A 57 -8.28 9.92 -3.75
CA ILE A 57 -9.53 10.12 -4.52
C ILE A 57 -10.73 10.24 -3.57
N GLY A 58 -10.59 9.79 -2.32
CA GLY A 58 -11.66 9.80 -1.32
C GLY A 58 -12.65 8.65 -1.51
N MET A 59 -12.17 7.48 -1.90
CA MET A 59 -13.02 6.28 -2.03
C MET A 59 -13.25 5.61 -0.69
N PRO A 60 -14.42 4.95 -0.48
CA PRO A 60 -14.68 4.19 0.73
C PRO A 60 -13.71 3.01 0.88
N LEU A 61 -13.05 2.90 2.05
CA LEU A 61 -12.14 1.79 2.37
C LEU A 61 -12.82 0.41 2.31
N GLU A 62 -14.12 0.35 2.61
CA GLU A 62 -14.90 -0.88 2.56
C GLU A 62 -14.92 -1.48 1.14
N ARG A 63 -14.92 -0.63 0.11
CA ARG A 63 -14.88 -1.08 -1.28
C ARG A 63 -13.54 -1.73 -1.60
N TYR A 64 -12.44 -1.09 -1.21
CA TYR A 64 -11.10 -1.68 -1.34
C TYR A 64 -10.99 -3.01 -0.59
N CYS A 65 -11.47 -3.06 0.66
CA CYS A 65 -11.49 -4.27 1.48
C CYS A 65 -12.26 -5.41 0.79
N LYS A 66 -13.48 -5.14 0.30
CA LYS A 66 -14.30 -6.12 -0.41
C LYS A 66 -13.60 -6.67 -1.66
N ASN A 67 -12.96 -5.81 -2.45
CA ASN A 67 -12.23 -6.21 -3.65
C ASN A 67 -11.05 -7.11 -3.31
N LEU A 68 -10.24 -6.71 -2.32
CA LEU A 68 -9.09 -7.49 -1.86
C LEU A 68 -9.51 -8.87 -1.32
N MET A 69 -10.57 -8.93 -0.51
CA MET A 69 -11.13 -10.18 0.00
C MET A 69 -11.68 -11.07 -1.13
N SER A 70 -12.30 -10.47 -2.14
CA SER A 70 -12.78 -11.19 -3.33
C SER A 70 -11.63 -11.80 -4.11
N MET A 71 -10.55 -11.04 -4.37
CA MET A 71 -9.35 -11.51 -5.05
C MET A 71 -8.67 -12.64 -4.28
N ALA A 72 -8.55 -12.50 -2.94
CA ALA A 72 -7.98 -13.53 -2.07
C ALA A 72 -8.82 -14.82 -2.10
N ARG A 73 -10.14 -14.70 -2.02
CA ARG A 73 -11.07 -15.85 -2.12
C ARG A 73 -10.93 -16.55 -3.47
N GLU A 74 -10.86 -15.79 -4.56
CA GLU A 74 -10.74 -16.35 -5.91
C GLU A 74 -9.39 -17.06 -6.10
N ALA A 75 -8.30 -16.51 -5.56
CA ALA A 75 -7.00 -17.17 -5.56
C ALA A 75 -7.02 -18.49 -4.79
N ARG A 76 -7.63 -18.54 -3.59
CA ARG A 76 -7.72 -19.77 -2.77
C ARG A 76 -8.53 -20.90 -3.39
N LYS A 77 -9.42 -20.62 -4.33
CA LYS A 77 -10.15 -21.70 -5.06
C LYS A 77 -9.23 -22.59 -5.89
N ARG A 78 -8.00 -22.18 -6.16
CA ARG A 78 -7.06 -22.86 -7.02
C ARG A 78 -5.95 -23.54 -6.23
N LYS A 79 -5.56 -24.79 -6.60
CA LYS A 79 -4.51 -25.55 -5.91
C LYS A 79 -3.15 -24.82 -5.85
N LEU A 80 -2.82 -24.04 -6.89
CA LEU A 80 -1.60 -23.21 -6.94
C LEU A 80 -1.84 -21.76 -6.50
N GLY A 81 -3.04 -21.43 -5.99
CA GLY A 81 -3.39 -20.09 -5.60
C GLY A 81 -3.18 -19.06 -6.72
N PRO A 82 -2.55 -17.92 -6.42
CA PRO A 82 -2.24 -16.89 -7.41
C PRO A 82 -1.27 -17.32 -8.53
N LEU A 83 -0.50 -18.39 -8.33
CA LEU A 83 0.43 -18.93 -9.32
C LEU A 83 -0.26 -19.81 -10.38
N HIS A 84 -1.56 -20.05 -10.24
CA HIS A 84 -2.29 -20.84 -11.21
C HIS A 84 -2.44 -20.06 -12.54
N PRO A 85 -2.16 -20.67 -13.72
CA PRO A 85 -2.19 -19.97 -15.02
C PRO A 85 -3.53 -19.30 -15.36
N SER A 86 -4.65 -19.78 -14.81
CA SER A 86 -5.97 -19.19 -15.00
C SER A 86 -6.28 -18.05 -14.02
N PHE A 87 -5.39 -17.73 -13.07
CA PHE A 87 -5.56 -16.63 -12.15
C PHE A 87 -4.83 -15.39 -12.69
N ASN A 88 -5.56 -14.33 -12.94
CA ASN A 88 -5.00 -13.08 -13.44
C ASN A 88 -5.33 -11.94 -12.47
N LEU A 89 -4.44 -11.76 -11.47
CA LEU A 89 -4.58 -10.73 -10.45
C LEU A 89 -4.65 -9.32 -11.07
N LEU A 90 -3.79 -9.05 -12.07
CA LEU A 90 -3.72 -7.74 -12.70
C LEU A 90 -5.03 -7.39 -13.43
N LYS A 91 -5.63 -8.39 -14.10
CA LYS A 91 -6.94 -8.20 -14.71
C LYS A 91 -8.01 -7.90 -13.67
N MET A 92 -8.02 -8.62 -12.55
CA MET A 92 -8.99 -8.39 -11.47
C MET A 92 -8.83 -6.99 -10.85
N VAL A 93 -7.59 -6.55 -10.64
CA VAL A 93 -7.30 -5.18 -10.16
C VAL A 93 -7.80 -4.16 -11.17
N ARG A 94 -7.47 -4.33 -12.46
CA ARG A 94 -7.93 -3.43 -13.53
C ARG A 94 -9.45 -3.35 -13.57
N ASP A 95 -10.14 -4.49 -13.67
CA ASP A 95 -11.61 -4.57 -13.76
C ASP A 95 -12.27 -3.89 -12.54
N SER A 96 -11.70 -4.11 -11.34
CA SER A 96 -12.16 -3.47 -10.11
C SER A 96 -11.99 -1.94 -10.17
N MET A 97 -10.85 -1.45 -10.62
CA MET A 97 -10.58 -0.01 -10.73
C MET A 97 -11.43 0.66 -11.81
N GLU A 98 -11.61 0.02 -12.96
CA GLU A 98 -12.50 0.52 -14.02
C GLU A 98 -13.93 0.70 -13.53
N HIS A 99 -14.41 -0.25 -12.71
CA HIS A 99 -15.75 -0.22 -12.13
C HIS A 99 -15.89 0.82 -11.00
N ASP A 100 -14.90 0.90 -10.11
CA ASP A 100 -15.02 1.62 -8.84
C ASP A 100 -14.56 3.08 -8.90
N LEU A 101 -13.60 3.41 -9.76
CA LEU A 101 -13.08 4.77 -9.86
C LEU A 101 -14.11 5.71 -10.53
N PRO A 102 -14.34 6.89 -9.97
CA PRO A 102 -15.16 7.91 -10.61
C PRO A 102 -14.51 8.42 -11.91
N ALA A 103 -15.28 9.02 -12.79
CA ALA A 103 -14.80 9.51 -14.07
C ALA A 103 -13.71 10.59 -13.93
N ASP A 104 -13.77 11.39 -12.86
CA ASP A 104 -12.82 12.46 -12.53
C ASP A 104 -11.66 11.99 -11.63
N ALA A 105 -11.45 10.66 -11.47
CA ALA A 105 -10.43 10.10 -10.59
C ALA A 105 -9.02 10.62 -10.88
N HIS A 106 -8.66 10.76 -12.17
CA HIS A 106 -7.37 11.28 -12.60
C HIS A 106 -7.16 12.75 -12.17
N LEU A 107 -8.20 13.58 -12.21
CA LEU A 107 -8.14 14.98 -11.76
C LEU A 107 -7.93 15.07 -10.25
N ARG A 108 -8.61 14.20 -9.48
CA ARG A 108 -8.45 14.14 -8.01
C ARG A 108 -7.08 13.59 -7.60
N ALA A 109 -6.50 12.69 -8.41
CA ALA A 109 -5.23 12.05 -8.15
C ALA A 109 -4.03 12.92 -8.52
N SER A 110 -4.11 13.64 -9.66
CA SER A 110 -2.99 14.43 -10.20
C SER A 110 -2.47 15.47 -9.20
N GLY A 111 -1.15 15.55 -9.13
CA GLY A 111 -0.46 16.45 -8.23
C GLY A 111 -0.35 15.98 -6.78
N ARG A 112 -1.17 15.02 -6.32
CA ARG A 112 -1.19 14.56 -4.92
C ARG A 112 -0.84 13.08 -4.76
N LEU A 113 -1.36 12.22 -5.63
CA LEU A 113 -1.00 10.81 -5.67
C LEU A 113 0.38 10.66 -6.31
N CYS A 114 1.24 9.79 -5.74
CA CYS A 114 2.50 9.40 -6.35
C CYS A 114 2.56 7.88 -6.48
N VAL A 115 2.56 7.38 -7.70
CA VAL A 115 2.73 5.95 -8.00
C VAL A 115 4.20 5.66 -8.27
N SER A 116 4.76 4.73 -7.51
CA SER A 116 6.14 4.28 -7.68
C SER A 116 6.20 3.14 -8.69
N LEU A 117 6.95 3.35 -9.77
CA LEU A 117 7.12 2.40 -10.87
C LEU A 117 8.58 2.04 -11.05
N THR A 118 8.86 0.84 -11.58
CA THR A 118 10.18 0.49 -12.08
C THR A 118 10.20 0.64 -13.60
N ARG A 119 11.06 1.52 -14.09
CA ARG A 119 11.27 1.66 -15.52
C ARG A 119 12.03 0.46 -16.08
N VAL A 120 11.39 -0.28 -16.99
CA VAL A 120 11.94 -1.55 -17.51
C VAL A 120 13.26 -1.37 -18.27
N SER A 121 13.47 -0.23 -18.92
CA SER A 121 14.65 0.03 -19.75
C SER A 121 15.96 0.11 -18.99
N ASP A 122 15.94 0.53 -17.72
CA ASP A 122 17.15 0.77 -16.91
C ASP A 122 17.01 0.32 -15.43
N GLY A 123 15.87 -0.26 -15.07
CA GLY A 123 15.60 -0.72 -13.71
C GLY A 123 15.41 0.39 -12.67
N LYS A 124 15.38 1.66 -13.09
CA LYS A 124 15.29 2.79 -12.17
C LYS A 124 13.88 3.01 -11.68
N ASN A 125 13.76 3.46 -10.43
CA ASN A 125 12.50 3.91 -9.87
C ASN A 125 12.06 5.23 -10.53
N VAL A 126 10.77 5.32 -10.87
CA VAL A 126 10.12 6.51 -11.41
C VAL A 126 8.86 6.77 -10.60
N LEU A 127 8.66 8.03 -10.20
CA LEU A 127 7.46 8.48 -9.53
C LEU A 127 6.56 9.19 -10.54
N VAL A 128 5.32 8.72 -10.66
CA VAL A 128 4.31 9.32 -11.53
C VAL A 128 3.24 9.96 -10.65
N SER A 129 2.98 11.25 -10.85
CA SER A 129 1.99 12.00 -10.08
C SER A 129 1.01 12.82 -10.94
N GLU A 130 1.16 12.79 -12.26
CA GLU A 130 0.24 13.44 -13.19
C GLU A 130 -0.40 12.39 -14.07
N PHE A 131 -1.70 12.53 -14.32
CA PHE A 131 -2.52 11.57 -15.04
C PHE A 131 -3.48 12.29 -15.98
N ASP A 132 -3.33 12.08 -17.30
CA ASP A 132 -4.13 12.77 -18.32
C ASP A 132 -5.54 12.20 -18.45
N SER A 133 -5.75 10.94 -18.02
CA SER A 133 -7.06 10.28 -18.08
C SER A 133 -7.22 9.23 -16.98
N LYS A 134 -8.48 8.78 -16.77
CA LYS A 134 -8.78 7.66 -15.88
C LYS A 134 -8.09 6.37 -16.38
N GLU A 135 -8.07 6.15 -17.67
CA GLU A 135 -7.45 4.99 -18.31
C GLU A 135 -5.94 4.96 -18.07
N GLU A 136 -5.27 6.10 -18.20
CA GLU A 136 -3.85 6.21 -17.88
C GLU A 136 -3.59 5.95 -16.41
N LEU A 137 -4.38 6.54 -15.52
CA LEU A 137 -4.29 6.29 -14.09
C LEU A 137 -4.36 4.78 -13.79
N ILE A 138 -5.35 4.07 -14.35
CA ILE A 138 -5.50 2.62 -14.19
C ILE A 138 -4.30 1.87 -14.77
N GLN A 139 -3.80 2.27 -15.93
CA GLN A 139 -2.62 1.64 -16.55
C GLN A 139 -1.39 1.76 -15.64
N ARG A 140 -1.13 2.94 -15.06
CA ARG A 140 0.00 3.13 -14.13
C ARG A 140 -0.10 2.24 -12.89
N TYR A 141 -1.30 1.95 -12.38
CA TYR A 141 -1.48 0.98 -11.31
C TYR A 141 -1.09 -0.43 -11.72
N VAL A 142 -1.52 -0.88 -12.89
CA VAL A 142 -1.19 -2.21 -13.41
C VAL A 142 0.32 -2.35 -13.60
N ASP A 143 0.98 -1.33 -14.15
CA ASP A 143 2.44 -1.30 -14.32
C ASP A 143 3.15 -1.28 -12.97
N GLY A 144 2.64 -0.50 -12.00
CA GLY A 144 3.17 -0.41 -10.64
C GLY A 144 3.03 -1.71 -9.85
N ALA A 145 1.97 -2.48 -10.10
CA ALA A 145 1.76 -3.78 -9.45
C ALA A 145 2.82 -4.82 -9.83
N LEU A 146 3.49 -4.64 -10.98
CA LEU A 146 4.59 -5.49 -11.44
C LEU A 146 5.96 -5.06 -10.90
N SER A 147 6.05 -3.86 -10.31
CA SER A 147 7.30 -3.34 -9.79
C SER A 147 7.52 -3.79 -8.34
N ASN A 148 8.57 -4.57 -8.11
CA ASN A 148 9.00 -5.01 -6.77
C ASN A 148 9.76 -3.92 -5.98
N ASN A 149 9.65 -2.65 -6.38
CA ASN A 149 10.39 -1.59 -5.73
C ASN A 149 9.65 -1.02 -4.53
N MET A 150 10.31 -1.02 -3.38
CA MET A 150 9.95 -0.12 -2.28
C MET A 150 10.05 1.32 -2.79
N PRO A 151 9.03 2.16 -2.56
CA PRO A 151 9.08 3.55 -3.00
C PRO A 151 10.31 4.24 -2.42
N HIS A 152 11.21 4.72 -3.27
CA HIS A 152 12.30 5.58 -2.85
C HIS A 152 11.79 7.02 -2.85
N PHE A 153 11.48 7.54 -1.68
CA PHE A 153 11.05 8.92 -1.52
C PHE A 153 12.09 9.70 -0.74
N ASP A 154 12.78 10.61 -1.41
CA ASP A 154 13.54 11.69 -0.77
C ASP A 154 12.62 12.79 -0.18
N LEU A 155 11.38 12.44 0.12
CA LEU A 155 10.41 13.37 0.70
C LEU A 155 10.68 13.48 2.20
N LYS A 156 11.19 14.63 2.62
CA LYS A 156 11.29 14.98 4.04
C LYS A 156 9.90 14.95 4.68
N ASN A 157 9.82 14.57 5.95
CA ASN A 157 8.56 14.47 6.71
C ASN A 157 7.54 13.50 6.10
N THR A 158 7.94 12.25 5.87
CA THR A 158 7.06 11.21 5.34
C THR A 158 6.71 10.20 6.42
N ILE A 159 5.41 9.94 6.61
CA ILE A 159 4.90 8.85 7.44
C ILE A 159 4.92 7.58 6.60
N ILE A 160 5.73 6.61 6.98
CA ILE A 160 5.88 5.33 6.26
C ILE A 160 5.00 4.28 6.93
N VAL A 161 4.09 3.68 6.15
CA VAL A 161 3.21 2.61 6.58
C VAL A 161 3.61 1.31 5.90
N CYS A 162 3.97 0.29 6.69
CA CYS A 162 4.49 -0.98 6.20
C CYS A 162 3.96 -2.15 7.05
N PRO A 163 3.44 -3.24 6.45
CA PRO A 163 2.96 -4.40 7.22
C PRO A 163 4.09 -5.33 7.69
N PHE A 164 5.34 -5.02 7.36
CA PHE A 164 6.52 -5.74 7.82
C PHE A 164 7.17 -5.00 8.99
N SER A 165 7.59 -5.75 10.02
CA SER A 165 8.30 -5.16 11.16
C SER A 165 9.66 -4.60 10.73
N GLY A 166 9.99 -3.41 11.23
CA GLY A 166 11.19 -2.64 10.91
C GLY A 166 11.15 -1.25 11.52
N GLU A 167 11.83 -0.29 10.90
CA GLU A 167 11.92 1.11 11.37
C GLU A 167 10.81 2.02 10.79
N SER A 168 9.81 1.45 10.09
CA SER A 168 8.69 2.25 9.56
C SER A 168 7.85 2.84 10.71
N ASP A 169 7.26 4.02 10.48
CA ASP A 169 6.48 4.75 11.49
C ASP A 169 5.26 3.95 11.97
N VAL A 170 4.54 3.35 11.01
CA VAL A 170 3.41 2.45 11.28
C VAL A 170 3.75 1.07 10.75
N CYS A 171 4.14 0.19 11.65
CA CYS A 171 4.47 -1.20 11.36
C CYS A 171 4.30 -2.07 12.61
N PRO A 172 4.20 -3.41 12.46
CA PRO A 172 4.23 -4.33 13.59
C PRO A 172 5.54 -4.19 14.35
N ARG A 173 5.46 -4.04 15.68
CA ARG A 173 6.65 -4.05 16.57
C ARG A 173 6.85 -5.42 17.17
N GLU A 174 8.05 -5.96 17.04
CA GLU A 174 8.41 -7.26 17.59
C GLU A 174 9.59 -7.12 18.54
N SER A 175 9.49 -7.77 19.71
CA SER A 175 10.56 -7.82 20.70
C SER A 175 11.54 -8.94 20.38
N THR A 176 12.21 -8.91 19.24
CA THR A 176 13.23 -9.91 18.91
C THR A 176 14.63 -9.34 19.15
N LEU A 177 15.43 -10.10 19.92
CA LEU A 177 16.84 -9.75 20.23
C LEU A 177 17.81 -9.99 19.05
N ASN A 178 17.33 -10.48 17.91
CA ASN A 178 18.15 -10.77 16.73
C ASN A 178 17.93 -9.70 15.66
N PHE A 179 18.79 -8.69 15.70
CA PHE A 179 18.77 -7.55 14.78
C PHE A 179 19.64 -7.82 13.55
N HIS A 180 19.11 -8.52 12.55
CA HIS A 180 19.57 -8.37 11.20
C HIS A 180 18.48 -7.61 10.43
N GLU A 181 18.73 -6.34 10.14
CA GLU A 181 17.86 -5.49 9.34
C GLU A 181 18.40 -5.38 7.94
N TYR A 182 17.52 -5.50 6.98
CA TYR A 182 17.80 -5.20 5.59
C TYR A 182 17.30 -3.79 5.29
N HIS A 183 18.24 -2.89 5.08
CA HIS A 183 17.95 -1.52 4.66
C HIS A 183 17.95 -1.44 3.14
N GLN A 184 16.81 -1.17 2.55
CA GLN A 184 16.70 -0.86 1.13
C GLN A 184 15.86 0.41 0.97
N ASN A 185 16.50 1.49 0.50
CA ASN A 185 15.83 2.72 0.06
C ASN A 185 14.80 3.27 1.06
N ASN A 186 15.17 3.65 2.27
CA ASN A 186 14.31 4.19 3.33
C ASN A 186 13.30 3.23 3.95
N ALA A 187 13.27 1.95 3.58
CA ALA A 187 12.54 0.94 4.32
C ALA A 187 13.51 -0.03 4.98
N SER A 188 13.33 -0.23 6.27
CA SER A 188 14.00 -1.26 7.05
C SER A 188 13.03 -2.42 7.25
N ILE A 189 13.44 -3.62 6.92
CA ILE A 189 12.68 -4.85 7.18
C ILE A 189 13.55 -5.75 8.03
N GLN A 190 13.04 -6.14 9.20
CA GLN A 190 13.73 -7.07 10.08
C GLN A 190 13.71 -8.48 9.52
N PHE A 191 14.86 -9.16 9.52
CA PHE A 191 14.94 -10.58 9.22
C PHE A 191 14.49 -11.40 10.43
N ASN A 192 13.21 -11.78 10.44
CA ASN A 192 12.64 -12.69 11.45
C ASN A 192 11.62 -13.63 10.81
N THR A 193 11.24 -14.69 11.52
CA THR A 193 10.28 -15.69 11.04
C THR A 193 8.90 -15.11 10.77
N ASN A 194 8.49 -14.10 11.52
CA ASN A 194 7.19 -13.46 11.34
C ASN A 194 7.16 -12.63 10.07
N ASN A 195 8.22 -11.88 9.76
CA ASN A 195 8.33 -11.18 8.50
C ASN A 195 8.43 -12.12 7.30
N LEU A 196 9.16 -13.24 7.44
CA LEU A 196 9.18 -14.28 6.40
C LEU A 196 7.75 -14.80 6.13
N HIS A 197 6.99 -15.07 7.19
CA HIS A 197 5.60 -15.49 7.06
C HIS A 197 4.73 -14.41 6.39
N ARG A 198 4.88 -13.13 6.76
CA ARG A 198 4.18 -12.01 6.12
C ARG A 198 4.53 -11.87 4.63
N VAL A 199 5.81 -12.07 4.27
CA VAL A 199 6.24 -12.08 2.86
C VAL A 199 5.55 -13.21 2.09
N ILE A 200 5.48 -14.42 2.64
CA ILE A 200 4.75 -15.53 2.02
C ILE A 200 3.27 -15.17 1.84
N MET A 201 2.64 -14.59 2.86
CA MET A 201 1.25 -14.15 2.81
C MET A 201 1.00 -12.97 1.86
N SER A 202 2.04 -12.22 1.48
CA SER A 202 1.92 -11.19 0.44
C SER A 202 1.64 -11.79 -0.94
N PHE A 203 2.20 -12.96 -1.21
CA PHE A 203 2.04 -13.67 -2.49
C PHE A 203 0.92 -14.72 -2.43
N LEU A 204 0.75 -15.38 -1.29
CA LEU A 204 -0.27 -16.41 -1.08
C LEU A 204 -1.33 -15.86 -0.10
N PRO A 205 -2.56 -15.61 -0.56
CA PRO A 205 -3.55 -14.96 0.28
C PRO A 205 -3.88 -15.80 1.52
N PRO A 206 -3.78 -15.22 2.74
CA PRO A 206 -4.10 -15.90 3.97
C PRO A 206 -5.62 -16.15 4.10
N GLU A 207 -6.00 -16.98 5.08
CA GLU A 207 -7.40 -17.21 5.40
C GLU A 207 -8.08 -15.93 5.91
N PRO A 208 -9.42 -15.82 5.80
CA PRO A 208 -10.16 -14.61 6.16
C PRO A 208 -9.91 -14.14 7.60
N GLU A 209 -9.77 -15.08 8.53
CA GLU A 209 -9.52 -14.81 9.94
C GLU A 209 -8.15 -14.13 10.14
N VAL A 210 -7.12 -14.63 9.44
CA VAL A 210 -5.77 -14.04 9.47
C VAL A 210 -5.78 -12.65 8.82
N MET A 211 -6.54 -12.47 7.73
CA MET A 211 -6.71 -11.15 7.11
C MET A 211 -7.41 -10.16 8.05
N ALA A 212 -8.42 -10.62 8.81
CA ALA A 212 -9.09 -9.79 9.82
C ALA A 212 -8.14 -9.38 10.95
N GLU A 213 -7.31 -10.31 11.43
CA GLU A 213 -6.27 -10.02 12.43
C GLU A 213 -5.25 -9.02 11.91
N MET A 214 -4.79 -9.18 10.66
CA MET A 214 -3.87 -8.21 10.04
C MET A 214 -4.48 -6.80 9.93
N CYS A 215 -5.76 -6.72 9.58
CA CYS A 215 -6.48 -5.44 9.55
C CYS A 215 -6.54 -4.81 10.95
N GLN A 216 -6.88 -5.58 11.97
CA GLN A 216 -6.90 -5.12 13.36
C GLN A 216 -5.50 -4.64 13.81
N ASN A 217 -4.46 -5.40 13.49
CA ASN A 217 -3.07 -5.03 13.81
C ASN A 217 -2.70 -3.69 13.15
N GLY A 218 -3.08 -3.49 11.89
CA GLY A 218 -2.86 -2.21 11.20
C GLY A 218 -3.53 -1.03 11.91
N TYR A 219 -4.77 -1.20 12.38
CA TYR A 219 -5.46 -0.19 13.17
C TYR A 219 -4.73 0.12 14.50
N MET A 220 -4.33 -0.91 15.22
CA MET A 220 -3.64 -0.76 16.52
C MET A 220 -2.25 -0.14 16.37
N ASP A 221 -1.51 -0.48 15.33
CA ASP A 221 -0.19 0.10 15.05
C ASP A 221 -0.29 1.58 14.67
N ALA A 222 -1.29 1.95 13.86
CA ALA A 222 -1.57 3.35 13.54
C ALA A 222 -2.03 4.13 14.78
N LEU A 223 -2.88 3.53 15.63
CA LEU A 223 -3.31 4.17 16.88
C LEU A 223 -2.13 4.40 17.84
N ARG A 224 -1.20 3.45 17.91
CA ARG A 224 0.05 3.62 18.68
C ARG A 224 0.87 4.78 18.12
N PHE A 225 1.08 4.84 16.80
CA PHE A 225 1.79 5.94 16.17
C PHE A 225 1.17 7.30 16.50
N LEU A 226 -0.16 7.42 16.43
CA LEU A 226 -0.86 8.66 16.76
C LEU A 226 -0.75 9.07 18.24
N ARG A 227 -0.54 8.14 19.17
CA ARG A 227 -0.37 8.41 20.59
C ARG A 227 1.08 8.79 20.95
N GLU A 228 2.03 8.36 20.16
CA GLU A 228 3.46 8.62 20.37
C GLU A 228 3.93 9.92 19.71
N ASN A 229 3.14 10.51 18.78
CA ASN A 229 3.44 11.72 18.02
C ASN A 229 2.32 12.76 18.08
#